data_e0a53708268c1cd33dc8a8fe90c643c2
#
_entry.id   e0a53708268c1cd33dc8a8fe90c643c2
#
_cell.length_a   1.000
_cell.length_b   1.000
_cell.length_c   1.000
_cell.angle_alpha   90.00
_cell.angle_beta   90.00
_cell.angle_gamma   90.00
#
_symmetry.space_group_name_H-M   'P 1'
#
loop_
_entity.id
_entity.type
_entity.pdbx_description
1 polymer ?
#
loop_
_entity_poly.entity_id
_entity_poly.type
_entity_poly.pdbx_seq_one_letter_code
_entity_poly.pdbx_strand_id
1 'polypeptide(L)'
;MFERSIVFNPKDSNSYLYLAKIYNFKEDQGKEEKNLDATLLIDPNNEEAILMLMKIALEKSNYSQVKDLSKTFSEVCKSLCSENKKILETLANLEPKNDS
;
A
#
# COMPACT_ATOMS: atom_id res chain seq x y z
N MET A 1 8.58 -17.83 -5.03
CA MET A 1 9.97 -17.53 -5.20
C MET A 1 10.17 -16.33 -6.09
N PHE A 2 11.11 -15.52 -5.73
CA PHE A 2 11.38 -14.34 -6.52
C PHE A 2 12.23 -14.71 -7.68
N GLU A 3 11.75 -14.43 -8.84
CA GLU A 3 12.34 -14.97 -10.01
C GLU A 3 13.53 -14.19 -10.47
N ARG A 4 14.49 -14.91 -10.90
CA ARG A 4 15.63 -14.30 -11.56
C ARG A 4 15.25 -13.65 -12.86
N SER A 5 14.07 -13.89 -13.36
CA SER A 5 13.70 -13.32 -14.64
C SER A 5 13.23 -11.88 -14.57
N ILE A 6 13.12 -11.33 -13.34
CA ILE A 6 12.71 -9.95 -13.20
C ILE A 6 13.86 -9.02 -13.59
N VAL A 7 13.61 -8.15 -14.53
CA VAL A 7 14.58 -7.16 -14.95
C VAL A 7 14.09 -5.80 -14.51
N PHE A 8 14.89 -5.10 -13.74
CA PHE A 8 14.48 -3.81 -13.24
C PHE A 8 14.40 -2.79 -14.37
N ASN A 9 13.26 -2.13 -14.47
CA ASN A 9 13.03 -1.11 -15.46
C ASN A 9 12.52 0.14 -14.74
N PRO A 10 13.32 1.21 -14.67
CA PRO A 10 12.92 2.40 -13.92
C PRO A 10 11.70 3.12 -14.48
N LYS A 11 11.25 2.73 -15.66
CA LYS A 11 10.03 3.31 -16.22
C LYS A 11 8.81 2.43 -16.01
N ASP A 12 9.00 1.28 -15.40
CA ASP A 12 7.92 0.30 -15.21
C ASP A 12 7.52 0.25 -13.75
N SER A 13 6.29 0.62 -13.46
CA SER A 13 5.81 0.62 -12.09
C SER A 13 5.89 -0.76 -11.45
N ASN A 14 5.77 -1.82 -12.25
CA ASN A 14 5.84 -3.17 -11.71
C ASN A 14 7.20 -3.49 -11.13
N SER A 15 8.28 -2.89 -11.68
CA SER A 15 9.61 -3.10 -11.12
C SER A 15 9.70 -2.56 -9.70
N TYR A 16 9.15 -1.38 -9.48
CA TYR A 16 9.16 -0.79 -8.14
C TYR A 16 8.23 -1.53 -7.19
N LEU A 17 7.08 -1.96 -7.70
CA LEU A 17 6.16 -2.73 -6.88
C LEU A 17 6.82 -4.04 -6.44
N TYR A 18 7.54 -4.68 -7.35
CA TYR A 18 8.24 -5.91 -7.02
C TYR A 18 9.28 -5.68 -5.93
N LEU A 19 10.04 -4.57 -6.04
CA LEU A 19 11.00 -4.23 -5.01
C LEU A 19 10.32 -3.97 -3.67
N ALA A 20 9.18 -3.30 -3.71
CA ALA A 20 8.44 -3.04 -2.49
C ALA A 20 8.05 -4.36 -1.80
N LYS A 21 7.63 -5.33 -2.59
CA LYS A 21 7.26 -6.64 -2.04
C LYS A 21 8.45 -7.35 -1.42
N ILE A 22 9.63 -7.21 -2.05
CA ILE A 22 10.84 -7.79 -1.50
C ILE A 22 11.18 -7.15 -0.16
N TYR A 23 11.09 -5.82 -0.09
CA TYR A 23 11.38 -5.13 1.16
C TYR A 23 10.34 -5.40 2.24
N ASN A 24 9.09 -5.63 1.82
CA ASN A 24 8.07 -6.06 2.77
C ASN A 24 8.47 -7.39 3.40
N PHE A 25 8.92 -8.31 2.58
CA PHE A 25 9.36 -9.62 3.06
C PHE A 25 10.56 -9.48 3.99
N LYS A 26 11.46 -8.54 3.71
CA LYS A 26 12.64 -8.31 4.54
C LYS A 26 12.35 -7.43 5.74
N GLU A 27 11.11 -6.99 5.88
CA GLU A 27 10.69 -6.12 6.97
C GLU A 27 11.45 -4.80 7.00
N ASP A 28 11.80 -4.29 5.82
CA ASP A 28 12.43 -2.99 5.69
C ASP A 28 11.36 -2.01 5.22
N GLN A 29 10.58 -1.52 6.18
CA GLN A 29 9.42 -0.71 5.88
C GLN A 29 9.77 0.60 5.18
N GLY A 30 10.91 1.19 5.54
CA GLY A 30 11.31 2.45 4.90
C GLY A 30 11.54 2.29 3.41
N LYS A 31 12.25 1.24 3.02
CA LYS A 31 12.50 1.00 1.61
C LYS A 31 11.27 0.52 0.88
N GLU A 32 10.44 -0.26 1.57
CA GLU A 32 9.17 -0.67 1.00
C GLU A 32 8.33 0.54 0.63
N GLU A 33 8.20 1.47 1.56
CA GLU A 33 7.39 2.65 1.35
C GLU A 33 7.94 3.50 0.21
N LYS A 34 9.25 3.64 0.15
CA LYS A 34 9.89 4.42 -0.88
C LYS A 34 9.59 3.85 -2.27
N ASN A 35 9.64 2.54 -2.40
CA ASN A 35 9.38 1.91 -3.68
C ASN A 35 7.90 1.93 -4.02
N LEU A 36 7.02 1.91 -3.02
CA LEU A 36 5.59 2.08 -3.27
C LEU A 36 5.29 3.48 -3.78
N ASP A 37 5.96 4.49 -3.22
CA ASP A 37 5.80 5.85 -3.70
C ASP A 37 6.23 5.96 -5.15
N ALA A 38 7.34 5.31 -5.51
CA ALA A 38 7.81 5.30 -6.89
C ALA A 38 6.80 4.62 -7.81
N THR A 39 6.21 3.51 -7.33
CA THR A 39 5.19 2.82 -8.10
C THR A 39 4.02 3.75 -8.42
N LEU A 40 3.58 4.49 -7.43
CA LEU A 40 2.41 5.37 -7.61
C LEU A 40 2.74 6.62 -8.39
N LEU A 41 4.02 7.00 -8.45
CA LEU A 41 4.42 8.10 -9.29
C LEU A 41 4.22 7.76 -10.77
N ILE A 42 4.47 6.51 -11.12
CA ILE A 42 4.33 6.04 -12.49
C ILE A 42 2.91 5.59 -12.78
N ASP A 43 2.31 4.88 -11.82
CA ASP A 43 0.97 4.33 -11.97
C ASP A 43 0.13 4.70 -10.76
N PRO A 44 -0.48 5.90 -10.74
CA PRO A 44 -1.23 6.37 -9.57
C PRO A 44 -2.44 5.51 -9.22
N ASN A 45 -2.90 4.70 -10.16
CA ASN A 45 -4.09 3.88 -9.95
C ASN A 45 -3.75 2.43 -9.59
N ASN A 46 -2.50 2.18 -9.20
CA ASN A 46 -2.09 0.82 -8.85
C ASN A 46 -2.70 0.44 -7.50
N GLU A 47 -3.75 -0.37 -7.55
CA GLU A 47 -4.49 -0.71 -6.32
C GLU A 47 -3.62 -1.47 -5.32
N GLU A 48 -2.74 -2.32 -5.80
CA GLU A 48 -1.89 -3.10 -4.92
C GLU A 48 -0.93 -2.21 -4.14
N ALA A 49 -0.35 -1.23 -4.82
CA ALA A 49 0.57 -0.31 -4.16
C ALA A 49 -0.15 0.54 -3.12
N ILE A 50 -1.35 1.02 -3.47
CA ILE A 50 -2.13 1.80 -2.52
C ILE A 50 -2.47 0.96 -1.30
N LEU A 51 -2.87 -0.29 -1.53
CA LEU A 51 -3.22 -1.17 -0.44
C LEU A 51 -2.04 -1.42 0.49
N MET A 52 -0.85 -1.64 -0.08
CA MET A 52 0.33 -1.85 0.73
C MET A 52 0.66 -0.61 1.57
N LEU A 53 0.50 0.58 0.99
CA LEU A 53 0.70 1.81 1.75
C LEU A 53 -0.31 1.97 2.86
N MET A 54 -1.56 1.56 2.63
CA MET A 54 -2.58 1.61 3.67
C MET A 54 -2.17 0.73 4.85
N LYS A 55 -1.63 -0.44 4.56
CA LYS A 55 -1.21 -1.35 5.63
C LYS A 55 -0.04 -0.77 6.42
N ILE A 56 0.89 -0.12 5.72
CA ILE A 56 2.01 0.53 6.39
C ILE A 56 1.51 1.65 7.29
N ALA A 57 0.60 2.48 6.76
CA ALA A 57 0.05 3.58 7.53
C ALA A 57 -0.67 3.06 8.77
N LEU A 58 -1.37 1.95 8.63
CA LEU A 58 -2.08 1.35 9.75
C LEU A 58 -1.09 0.91 10.83
N GLU A 59 0.01 0.30 10.43
CA GLU A 59 1.03 -0.13 11.37
C GLU A 59 1.69 1.04 12.08
N LYS A 60 1.80 2.17 11.41
CA LYS A 60 2.38 3.37 12.00
C LYS A 60 1.37 4.17 12.80
N SER A 61 0.13 3.69 12.87
CA SER A 61 -0.95 4.41 13.53
C SER A 61 -1.25 5.76 12.88
N ASN A 62 -0.92 5.87 11.62
CA ASN A 62 -1.23 7.09 10.86
C ASN A 62 -2.62 6.94 10.25
N TYR A 63 -3.62 7.05 11.11
CA TYR A 63 -5.00 6.74 10.72
C TYR A 63 -5.56 7.72 9.71
N SER A 64 -5.10 8.95 9.77
CA SER A 64 -5.51 9.94 8.79
C SER A 64 -5.09 9.52 7.38
N GLN A 65 -3.85 9.04 7.27
CA GLN A 65 -3.36 8.58 5.98
C GLN A 65 -4.10 7.34 5.50
N VAL A 66 -4.45 6.44 6.42
CA VAL A 66 -5.24 5.26 6.04
C VAL A 66 -6.55 5.69 5.40
N LYS A 67 -7.21 6.68 6.00
CA LYS A 67 -8.49 7.15 5.47
C LYS A 67 -8.34 7.79 4.11
N ASP A 68 -7.29 8.59 3.93
CA ASP A 68 -7.04 9.22 2.65
C ASP A 68 -6.76 8.19 1.56
N LEU A 69 -5.92 7.24 1.88
CA LEU A 69 -5.58 6.18 0.93
C LEU A 69 -6.79 5.30 0.62
N SER A 70 -7.61 5.04 1.63
CA SER A 70 -8.81 4.25 1.45
C SER A 70 -9.76 4.91 0.44
N LYS A 71 -9.89 6.22 0.52
CA LYS A 71 -10.73 6.94 -0.40
C LYS A 71 -10.23 6.79 -1.83
N THR A 72 -8.93 7.00 -2.02
CA THR A 72 -8.32 6.82 -3.33
C THR A 72 -8.49 5.38 -3.82
N PHE A 73 -8.25 4.43 -2.92
CA PHE A 73 -8.34 3.02 -3.25
C PHE A 73 -9.75 2.66 -3.74
N SER A 74 -10.77 3.17 -3.08
CA SER A 74 -12.14 2.85 -3.45
C SER A 74 -12.48 3.36 -4.84
N GLU A 75 -11.77 4.38 -5.30
CA GLU A 75 -12.01 4.94 -6.62
C GLU A 75 -11.31 4.17 -7.72
N VAL A 76 -10.21 3.50 -7.41
CA VAL A 76 -9.40 2.86 -8.45
C VAL A 76 -9.36 1.34 -8.35
N CYS A 77 -9.84 0.77 -7.27
CA CYS A 77 -9.71 -0.68 -7.09
C CYS A 77 -10.52 -1.44 -8.14
N LYS A 78 -10.00 -2.60 -8.52
CA LYS A 78 -10.68 -3.46 -9.50
C LYS A 78 -10.92 -4.85 -8.94
N SER A 79 -9.90 -5.45 -8.35
CA SER A 79 -10.03 -6.79 -7.83
C SER A 79 -9.80 -6.88 -6.34
N LEU A 80 -9.21 -5.86 -5.73
CA LEU A 80 -8.88 -5.87 -4.31
C LEU A 80 -9.82 -5.03 -3.46
N CYS A 81 -10.98 -4.69 -4.02
CA CYS A 81 -11.89 -3.77 -3.32
C CYS A 81 -12.33 -4.29 -1.95
N SER A 82 -12.45 -5.60 -1.81
CA SER A 82 -12.87 -6.17 -0.52
C SER A 82 -11.82 -5.95 0.58
N GLU A 83 -10.56 -5.75 0.19
CA GLU A 83 -9.52 -5.49 1.18
C GLU A 83 -9.71 -4.15 1.86
N ASN A 84 -10.30 -3.20 1.14
CA ASN A 84 -10.57 -1.89 1.70
C ASN A 84 -11.51 -1.99 2.89
N LYS A 85 -12.55 -2.79 2.76
CA LYS A 85 -13.50 -3.00 3.84
C LYS A 85 -12.81 -3.59 5.07
N LYS A 86 -11.93 -4.57 4.84
CA LYS A 86 -11.21 -5.21 5.94
C LYS A 86 -10.33 -4.22 6.69
N ILE A 87 -9.66 -3.36 5.94
CA ILE A 87 -8.78 -2.37 6.55
C ILE A 87 -9.58 -1.35 7.34
N LEU A 88 -10.71 -0.91 6.78
CA LEU A 88 -11.55 0.05 7.48
C LEU A 88 -12.14 -0.52 8.76
N GLU A 89 -12.47 -1.81 8.76
CA GLU A 89 -12.94 -2.47 9.97
C GLU A 89 -11.84 -2.53 11.02
N THR A 90 -10.63 -2.85 10.59
CA THR A 90 -9.49 -2.86 11.50
C THR A 90 -9.24 -1.47 12.06
N LEU A 91 -9.31 -0.47 11.21
CA LEU A 91 -9.12 0.91 11.62
C LEU A 91 -10.13 1.31 12.67
N ALA A 92 -11.38 0.94 12.49
CA ALA A 92 -12.43 1.29 13.44
C ALA A 92 -12.16 0.70 14.82
N ASN A 93 -11.50 -0.47 14.86
CA ASN A 93 -11.17 -1.10 16.12
C ASN A 93 -9.93 -0.51 16.78
N LEU A 94 -9.01 0.02 15.98
CA LEU A 94 -7.76 0.55 16.50
C LEU A 94 -7.82 2.02 16.83
N GLU A 95 -8.59 2.75 16.08
CA GLU A 95 -8.66 4.19 16.26
C GLU A 95 -9.35 4.50 17.58
N PRO A 96 -8.75 5.37 18.41
CA PRO A 96 -9.38 5.73 19.68
C PRO A 96 -10.75 6.31 19.41
N LYS A 97 -11.71 5.86 20.18
CA LYS A 97 -13.03 6.42 20.03
C LYS A 97 -13.09 7.79 20.61
N ASN A 98 -13.60 8.66 19.82
CA ASN A 98 -13.77 10.03 20.27
C ASN A 98 -15.22 10.22 20.62
N ASP A 99 -15.49 10.09 21.87
CA ASP A 99 -16.86 10.10 22.33
C ASP A 99 -17.49 11.45 22.42
N SER A 100 -16.74 12.40 22.11
CA SER A 100 -17.30 13.72 22.26
C SER A 100 -18.47 13.95 21.33
#